data_0006593ffef770d3fd38df1aa54f5b95
#
_entry.id   0006593ffef770d3fd38df1aa54f5b95
#
_cell.length_a   1.000
_cell.length_b   1.000
_cell.length_c   1.000
_cell.angle_alpha   90.00
_cell.angle_beta   90.00
_cell.angle_gamma   90.00
#
_symmetry.space_group_name_H-M   'P 1'
#
loop_
_entity.id
_entity.type
_entity.pdbx_description
1 polymer ?
#
loop_
_entity_poly.entity_id
_entity_poly.type
_entity_poly.pdbx_seq_one_letter_code
_entity_poly.pdbx_strand_id
1 'polypeptide(L)'
;NKAVAILIGTLMAVMIYGVYTYFDYIQTQNYLYEALMFSDDSIPIIFEDMDKASLMTTFLYDTTGSTGFIGFWKFTADAGINIVPGGMGSGFSLNPFWSTLYLISEFFIIVCFAVQGAWEQVNRSFCSSCGDWYDKGEQLALFEMEDENKVINAIEHDRYDELKEIMPIE
;
A
#
# COMPACT_ATOMS: atom_id res chain seq x y z
N ASN A 1 0.17 5.36 -20.71
CA ASN A 1 1.64 5.22 -20.70
C ASN A 1 2.04 4.42 -19.46
N LYS A 2 2.59 3.20 -19.65
CA LYS A 2 2.94 2.26 -18.59
C LYS A 2 3.89 2.87 -17.54
N ALA A 3 4.82 3.71 -17.97
CA ALA A 3 5.73 4.39 -17.04
C ALA A 3 5.01 5.35 -16.10
N VAL A 4 3.98 6.05 -16.59
CA VAL A 4 3.14 6.94 -15.76
C VAL A 4 2.35 6.13 -14.72
N ALA A 5 1.82 4.96 -15.09
CA ALA A 5 1.10 4.11 -14.16
C ALA A 5 2.00 3.59 -13.03
N ILE A 6 3.22 3.15 -13.35
CA ILE A 6 4.22 2.72 -12.36
C ILE A 6 4.55 3.89 -11.43
N LEU A 7 4.78 5.09 -11.98
CA LEU A 7 5.07 6.28 -11.18
C LEU A 7 3.93 6.61 -10.22
N ILE A 8 2.68 6.63 -10.72
CA ILE A 8 1.49 6.89 -9.90
C ILE A 8 1.34 5.81 -8.82
N GLY A 9 1.46 4.54 -9.17
CA GLY A 9 1.38 3.43 -8.22
C GLY A 9 2.44 3.56 -7.12
N THR A 10 3.66 3.89 -7.47
CA THR A 10 4.75 4.11 -6.50
C THR A 10 4.46 5.31 -5.59
N LEU A 11 4.03 6.44 -6.14
CA LEU A 11 3.68 7.63 -5.36
C LEU A 11 2.52 7.34 -4.38
N MET A 12 1.49 6.65 -4.83
CA MET A 12 0.37 6.24 -3.97
C MET A 12 0.83 5.32 -2.84
N ALA A 13 1.70 4.35 -3.13
CA ALA A 13 2.26 3.47 -2.11
C ALA A 13 3.04 4.25 -1.03
N VAL A 14 3.91 5.17 -1.45
CA VAL A 14 4.69 6.02 -0.53
C VAL A 14 3.75 6.89 0.33
N MET A 15 2.71 7.46 -0.27
CA MET A 15 1.72 8.24 0.48
C MET A 15 0.96 7.39 1.50
N ILE A 16 0.46 6.23 1.10
CA ILE A 16 -0.28 5.31 1.99
C ILE A 16 0.61 4.87 3.16
N TYR A 17 1.84 4.46 2.88
CA TYR A 17 2.80 4.07 3.91
C TYR A 17 3.14 5.24 4.84
N GLY A 18 3.34 6.44 4.28
CA GLY A 18 3.59 7.64 5.08
C GLY A 18 2.42 8.00 5.99
N VAL A 19 1.18 7.92 5.51
CA VAL A 19 -0.02 8.16 6.31
C VAL A 19 -0.15 7.11 7.42
N TYR A 20 0.03 5.83 7.10
CA TYR A 20 0.00 4.74 8.07
C TYR A 20 1.03 4.97 9.19
N THR A 21 2.29 5.19 8.83
CA THR A 21 3.38 5.44 9.80
C THR A 21 3.15 6.73 10.63
N TYR A 22 2.52 7.75 10.02
CA TYR A 22 2.14 8.96 10.74
C TYR A 22 1.06 8.69 11.82
N PHE A 23 0.06 7.86 11.52
CA PHE A 23 -0.93 7.46 12.51
C PHE A 23 -0.30 6.68 13.66
N ASP A 24 0.60 5.75 13.38
CA ASP A 24 1.34 5.02 14.42
C ASP A 24 2.17 5.97 15.29
N TYR A 25 2.83 6.95 14.67
CA TYR A 25 3.54 8.01 15.38
C TYR A 25 2.63 8.77 16.35
N ILE A 26 1.45 9.20 15.90
CA ILE A 26 0.48 9.93 16.75
C ILE A 26 -0.07 9.04 17.88
N GLN A 27 -0.36 7.78 17.60
CA GLN A 27 -0.80 6.84 18.64
C GLN A 27 0.29 6.62 19.69
N THR A 28 1.52 6.42 19.28
CA THR A 28 2.66 6.27 20.19
C THR A 28 2.89 7.52 21.02
N GLN A 29 2.76 8.70 20.42
CA GLN A 29 2.85 9.99 21.14
C GLN A 29 1.77 10.11 22.21
N ASN A 30 0.52 9.75 21.91
CA ASN A 30 -0.56 9.77 22.89
C ASN A 30 -0.32 8.77 24.01
N TYR A 31 0.06 7.54 23.65
CA TYR A 31 0.37 6.50 24.64
C TYR A 31 1.52 6.89 25.56
N LEU A 32 2.61 7.43 25.01
CA LEU A 32 3.76 7.90 25.80
C LEU A 32 3.36 9.02 26.76
N TYR A 33 2.55 9.97 26.29
CA TYR A 33 2.07 11.07 27.12
C TYR A 33 1.18 10.56 28.25
N GLU A 34 0.24 9.66 27.97
CA GLU A 34 -0.63 9.06 28.98
C GLU A 34 0.17 8.21 29.98
N ALA A 35 1.09 7.38 29.49
CA ALA A 35 1.92 6.56 30.36
C ALA A 35 2.77 7.41 31.35
N LEU A 36 3.26 8.56 30.90
CA LEU A 36 4.01 9.46 31.75
C LEU A 36 3.14 10.24 32.72
N MET A 37 1.95 10.69 32.28
CA MET A 37 1.04 11.48 33.13
C MET A 37 0.29 10.66 34.18
N PHE A 38 0.09 9.37 33.92
CA PHE A 38 -0.65 8.49 34.85
C PHE A 38 0.26 7.50 35.60
N SER A 39 1.59 7.54 35.38
CA SER A 39 2.52 6.76 36.18
C SER A 39 2.59 7.38 37.59
N ASP A 40 2.32 6.55 38.60
CA ASP A 40 2.32 6.93 40.04
C ASP A 40 3.71 7.27 40.59
N ASP A 41 4.73 7.03 39.81
CA ASP A 41 6.12 7.38 40.07
C ASP A 41 6.35 8.85 39.68
N SER A 42 6.77 9.66 40.63
CA SER A 42 7.07 11.08 40.53
C SER A 42 7.66 11.45 39.16
N ILE A 43 6.82 12.04 38.31
CA ILE A 43 7.22 12.56 37.00
C ILE A 43 8.36 13.55 37.25
N PRO A 44 9.52 13.41 36.59
CA PRO A 44 10.54 14.44 36.68
C PRO A 44 9.91 15.78 36.27
N ILE A 45 10.03 16.78 37.13
CA ILE A 45 9.45 18.14 36.98
C ILE A 45 9.70 18.75 35.58
N ILE A 46 10.68 18.22 34.87
CA ILE A 46 11.07 18.63 33.51
C ILE A 46 9.97 18.37 32.45
N PHE A 47 9.07 17.42 32.68
CA PHE A 47 8.05 17.02 31.70
C PHE A 47 6.66 17.62 31.97
N GLU A 48 6.47 18.27 33.11
CA GLU A 48 5.16 18.76 33.58
C GLU A 48 4.60 19.88 32.66
N ASP A 49 5.45 20.66 32.02
CA ASP A 49 5.09 21.77 31.12
C ASP A 49 5.30 21.46 29.64
N MET A 50 5.68 20.21 29.27
CA MET A 50 5.91 19.85 27.87
C MET A 50 4.64 19.47 27.16
N ASP A 51 4.43 20.01 25.96
CA ASP A 51 3.40 19.51 25.07
C ASP A 51 3.76 18.11 24.50
N LYS A 52 2.75 17.38 24.02
CA LYS A 52 2.94 16.01 23.49
C LYS A 52 4.00 15.92 22.41
N ALA A 53 4.09 16.94 21.53
CA ALA A 53 5.02 16.93 20.40
C ALA A 53 6.47 17.14 20.88
N SER A 54 6.68 18.05 21.82
CA SER A 54 7.98 18.29 22.43
C SER A 54 8.47 17.09 23.22
N LEU A 55 7.57 16.47 23.99
CA LEU A 55 7.85 15.22 24.70
C LEU A 55 8.32 14.12 23.78
N MET A 56 7.54 13.85 22.71
CA MET A 56 7.89 12.83 21.73
C MET A 56 9.22 13.12 21.03
N THR A 57 9.49 14.39 20.70
CA THR A 57 10.73 14.80 20.06
C THR A 57 11.93 14.56 20.99
N THR A 58 11.82 14.91 22.26
CA THR A 58 12.87 14.68 23.27
C THR A 58 13.10 13.19 23.47
N PHE A 59 12.02 12.43 23.67
CA PHE A 59 12.08 10.98 23.83
C PHE A 59 12.78 10.27 22.66
N LEU A 60 12.41 10.62 21.43
CA LEU A 60 13.03 10.03 20.23
C LEU A 60 14.51 10.41 20.12
N TYR A 61 14.84 11.66 20.41
CA TYR A 61 16.24 12.10 20.36
C TYR A 61 17.08 11.37 21.39
N ASP A 62 16.61 11.24 22.62
CA ASP A 62 17.34 10.58 23.71
C ASP A 62 17.52 9.08 23.46
N THR A 63 16.52 8.44 22.84
CA THR A 63 16.54 6.98 22.60
C THR A 63 17.28 6.60 21.32
N THR A 64 17.16 7.39 20.25
CA THR A 64 17.63 7.00 18.91
C THR A 64 18.69 7.95 18.31
N GLY A 65 18.94 9.07 18.95
CA GLY A 65 19.79 10.14 18.43
C GLY A 65 19.19 10.89 17.23
N SER A 66 17.89 10.73 16.98
CA SER A 66 17.19 11.32 15.83
C SER A 66 15.77 11.72 16.22
N THR A 67 15.20 12.71 15.53
CA THR A 67 13.85 13.20 15.79
C THR A 67 12.92 12.93 14.60
N GLY A 68 11.62 13.17 14.77
CA GLY A 68 10.61 13.06 13.73
C GLY A 68 10.49 11.64 13.16
N PHE A 69 10.16 11.54 11.88
CA PHE A 69 9.92 10.25 11.20
C PHE A 69 11.11 9.28 11.29
N ILE A 70 12.33 9.77 11.11
CA ILE A 70 13.55 8.92 11.16
C ILE A 70 13.78 8.42 12.58
N GLY A 71 13.60 9.27 13.59
CA GLY A 71 13.71 8.88 14.99
C GLY A 71 12.65 7.82 15.35
N PHE A 72 11.41 8.03 14.92
CA PHE A 72 10.33 7.08 15.16
C PHE A 72 10.56 5.72 14.48
N TRP A 73 11.03 5.72 13.25
CA TRP A 73 11.34 4.51 12.52
C TRP A 73 12.48 3.70 13.18
N LYS A 74 13.55 4.40 13.62
CA LYS A 74 14.62 3.77 14.39
C LYS A 74 14.10 3.22 15.71
N PHE A 75 13.32 4.00 16.46
CA PHE A 75 12.71 3.57 17.71
C PHE A 75 11.89 2.29 17.52
N THR A 76 11.02 2.24 16.51
CA THR A 76 10.20 1.05 16.20
C THR A 76 11.07 -0.16 15.86
N ALA A 77 12.16 0.05 15.11
CA ALA A 77 13.10 -1.02 14.78
C ALA A 77 13.86 -1.54 16.02
N ASP A 78 14.29 -0.63 16.89
CA ASP A 78 15.08 -0.96 18.09
C ASP A 78 14.22 -1.55 19.23
N ALA A 79 12.99 -1.05 19.39
CA ALA A 79 12.01 -1.60 20.34
C ALA A 79 11.64 -3.05 20.02
N GLY A 80 11.78 -3.42 18.74
CA GLY A 80 11.43 -4.74 18.23
C GLY A 80 9.93 -4.89 17.94
N ILE A 81 9.61 -5.71 16.97
CA ILE A 81 8.23 -6.00 16.56
C ILE A 81 7.76 -7.26 17.27
N ASN A 82 6.67 -7.15 18.02
CA ASN A 82 6.03 -8.29 18.65
C ASN A 82 5.03 -8.92 17.67
N ILE A 83 5.30 -10.16 17.26
CA ILE A 83 4.39 -10.94 16.41
C ILE A 83 3.58 -11.87 17.32
N VAL A 84 2.27 -11.60 17.40
CA VAL A 84 1.31 -12.44 18.14
C VAL A 84 0.45 -13.19 17.13
N PRO A 85 0.76 -14.46 16.82
CA PRO A 85 -0.03 -15.24 15.88
C PRO A 85 -1.47 -15.41 16.37
N GLY A 86 -2.44 -15.03 15.54
CA GLY A 86 -3.87 -15.19 15.85
C GLY A 86 -4.42 -14.25 16.93
N GLY A 87 -3.67 -13.26 17.39
CA GLY A 87 -4.15 -12.26 18.36
C GLY A 87 -4.34 -12.77 19.79
N MET A 88 -4.02 -14.03 20.08
CA MET A 88 -4.10 -14.63 21.42
C MET A 88 -2.82 -15.40 21.74
N GLY A 89 -2.19 -15.09 22.85
CA GLY A 89 -1.07 -15.84 23.40
C GLY A 89 0.22 -15.06 23.53
N SER A 90 1.31 -15.74 23.92
CA SER A 90 2.64 -15.16 23.98
C SER A 90 3.21 -15.01 22.56
N GLY A 91 3.33 -13.78 22.10
CA GLY A 91 4.06 -13.46 20.87
C GLY A 91 5.57 -13.66 21.02
N PHE A 92 6.28 -13.60 19.92
CA PHE A 92 7.74 -13.51 19.92
C PHE A 92 8.18 -12.11 19.43
N SER A 93 9.20 -11.56 20.08
CA SER A 93 9.79 -10.28 19.68
C SER A 93 10.90 -10.52 18.66
N LEU A 94 10.85 -9.77 17.56
CA LEU A 94 11.97 -9.69 16.62
C LEU A 94 13.09 -8.83 17.24
N ASN A 95 14.34 -9.25 17.07
CA ASN A 95 15.45 -8.36 17.43
C ASN A 95 15.56 -7.18 16.44
N PRO A 96 16.31 -6.11 16.74
CA PRO A 96 16.37 -4.89 15.91
C PRO A 96 16.70 -5.15 14.44
N PHE A 97 17.58 -6.11 14.15
CA PHE A 97 17.94 -6.46 12.78
C PHE A 97 16.73 -7.00 11.99
N TRP A 98 16.02 -7.99 12.57
CA TRP A 98 14.85 -8.58 11.95
C TRP A 98 13.66 -7.63 11.89
N SER A 99 13.51 -6.75 12.89
CA SER A 99 12.50 -5.70 12.87
C SER A 99 12.74 -4.71 11.73
N THR A 100 13.98 -4.28 11.53
CA THR A 100 14.37 -3.43 10.40
C THR A 100 14.06 -4.11 9.06
N LEU A 101 14.43 -5.38 8.91
CA LEU A 101 14.17 -6.14 7.69
C LEU A 101 12.66 -6.29 7.43
N TYR A 102 11.87 -6.51 8.48
CA TYR A 102 10.43 -6.59 8.41
C TYR A 102 9.82 -5.28 7.91
N LEU A 103 10.18 -4.13 8.50
CA LEU A 103 9.69 -2.80 8.08
C LEU A 103 10.04 -2.49 6.62
N ILE A 104 11.26 -2.84 6.20
CA ILE A 104 11.68 -2.69 4.79
C ILE A 104 10.83 -3.58 3.89
N SER A 105 10.63 -4.86 4.27
CA SER A 105 9.84 -5.79 3.46
C SER A 105 8.37 -5.37 3.37
N GLU A 106 7.78 -4.87 4.44
CA GLU A 106 6.43 -4.33 4.47
C GLU A 106 6.27 -3.17 3.47
N PHE A 107 7.21 -2.22 3.49
CA PHE A 107 7.23 -1.13 2.51
C PHE A 107 7.28 -1.64 1.07
N PHE A 108 8.19 -2.58 0.77
CA PHE A 108 8.30 -3.17 -0.58
C PHE A 108 7.06 -3.92 -1.00
N ILE A 109 6.41 -4.66 -0.09
CA ILE A 109 5.15 -5.36 -0.38
C ILE A 109 4.06 -4.36 -0.77
N ILE A 110 3.90 -3.26 -0.02
CA ILE A 110 2.93 -2.21 -0.33
C ILE A 110 3.21 -1.60 -1.71
N VAL A 111 4.47 -1.28 -2.01
CA VAL A 111 4.88 -0.76 -3.33
C VAL A 111 4.56 -1.75 -4.45
N CYS A 112 4.90 -3.03 -4.28
CA CYS A 112 4.63 -4.07 -5.27
C CYS A 112 3.13 -4.19 -5.58
N PHE A 113 2.27 -4.25 -4.57
CA PHE A 113 0.82 -4.35 -4.76
C PHE A 113 0.24 -3.09 -5.42
N ALA A 114 0.69 -1.90 -5.04
CA ALA A 114 0.23 -0.66 -5.65
C ALA A 114 0.66 -0.54 -7.13
N VAL A 115 1.90 -0.94 -7.45
CA VAL A 115 2.39 -0.97 -8.83
C VAL A 115 1.66 -2.02 -9.65
N GLN A 116 1.42 -3.22 -9.09
CA GLN A 116 0.66 -4.26 -9.77
C GLN A 116 -0.77 -3.81 -10.08
N GLY A 117 -1.48 -3.21 -9.12
CA GLY A 117 -2.83 -2.69 -9.35
C GLY A 117 -2.87 -1.60 -10.43
N ALA A 118 -1.90 -0.68 -10.41
CA ALA A 118 -1.78 0.34 -11.44
C ALA A 118 -1.45 -0.26 -12.83
N TRP A 119 -0.59 -1.28 -12.87
CA TRP A 119 -0.24 -1.98 -14.09
C TRP A 119 -1.41 -2.74 -14.69
N GLU A 120 -2.19 -3.45 -13.87
CA GLU A 120 -3.40 -4.16 -14.31
C GLU A 120 -4.41 -3.19 -14.90
N GLN A 121 -4.61 -2.04 -14.25
CA GLN A 121 -5.54 -1.02 -14.74
C GLN A 121 -5.14 -0.44 -16.11
N VAL A 122 -3.85 -0.18 -16.33
CA VAL A 122 -3.36 0.35 -17.62
C VAL A 122 -3.41 -0.68 -18.76
N ASN A 123 -3.41 -1.97 -18.42
CA ASN A 123 -3.52 -3.03 -19.42
C ASN A 123 -4.97 -3.39 -19.77
N ARG A 124 -5.97 -2.81 -19.09
CA ARG A 124 -7.37 -2.95 -19.49
C ARG A 124 -7.66 -2.07 -20.70
N SER A 125 -8.48 -2.59 -21.61
CA SER A 125 -8.95 -1.82 -22.74
C SER A 125 -10.05 -0.85 -22.28
N PHE A 126 -9.95 0.41 -22.67
CA PHE A 126 -10.94 1.44 -22.35
C PHE A 126 -11.82 1.72 -23.56
N CYS A 127 -13.13 1.68 -23.37
CA CYS A 127 -14.09 2.11 -24.37
C CYS A 127 -14.37 3.60 -24.25
N SER A 128 -13.88 4.39 -25.20
CA SER A 128 -14.13 5.84 -25.21
C SER A 128 -15.60 6.19 -25.47
N SER A 129 -16.36 5.30 -26.11
CA SER A 129 -17.77 5.50 -26.44
C SER A 129 -18.71 5.24 -25.25
N CYS A 130 -18.42 4.20 -24.47
CA CYS A 130 -19.21 3.87 -23.27
C CYS A 130 -18.65 4.46 -21.98
N GLY A 131 -17.43 5.00 -22.00
CA GLY A 131 -16.78 5.58 -20.81
C GLY A 131 -16.39 4.56 -19.75
N ASP A 132 -16.26 3.28 -20.13
CA ASP A 132 -16.00 2.20 -19.19
C ASP A 132 -14.76 1.38 -19.58
N TRP A 133 -14.23 0.62 -18.59
CA TRP A 133 -13.10 -0.27 -18.79
C TRP A 133 -13.59 -1.69 -19.02
N TYR A 134 -13.13 -2.32 -20.10
CA TYR A 134 -13.38 -3.72 -20.31
C TYR A 134 -12.55 -4.56 -19.34
N ASP A 135 -13.16 -5.57 -18.76
CA ASP A 135 -12.42 -6.67 -18.15
C ASP A 135 -11.61 -7.40 -19.22
N LYS A 136 -10.56 -8.13 -18.80
CA LYS A 136 -9.78 -8.94 -19.74
C LYS A 136 -10.77 -9.80 -20.48
N GLY A 137 -10.98 -9.46 -21.75
CA GLY A 137 -11.89 -10.23 -22.60
C GLY A 137 -11.43 -11.69 -22.65
N GLU A 138 -12.31 -12.60 -22.41
CA GLU A 138 -12.08 -13.99 -22.78
C GLU A 138 -11.91 -14.04 -24.29
N GLN A 139 -10.93 -14.81 -24.75
CA GLN A 139 -10.78 -15.05 -26.17
C GLN A 139 -11.96 -15.89 -26.63
N LEU A 140 -12.94 -15.22 -27.24
CA LEU A 140 -14.18 -15.89 -27.66
C LEU A 140 -13.99 -16.77 -28.87
N ALA A 141 -13.13 -16.34 -29.83
CA ALA A 141 -12.80 -17.10 -31.02
C ALA A 141 -11.51 -16.58 -31.67
N LEU A 142 -10.88 -17.42 -32.47
CA LEU A 142 -9.85 -17.08 -33.43
C LEU A 142 -10.47 -17.10 -34.82
N PHE A 143 -10.20 -16.07 -35.62
CA PHE A 143 -10.59 -16.01 -37.02
C PHE A 143 -9.38 -15.73 -37.90
N GLU A 144 -9.45 -16.09 -39.18
CA GLU A 144 -8.37 -15.85 -40.11
C GLU A 144 -8.27 -14.35 -40.42
N MET A 145 -7.04 -13.87 -40.68
CA MET A 145 -6.75 -12.44 -40.93
C MET A 145 -7.53 -11.91 -42.16
N GLU A 146 -7.88 -12.80 -43.11
CA GLU A 146 -8.69 -12.45 -44.30
C GLU A 146 -10.13 -12.05 -43.92
N ASP A 147 -10.64 -12.51 -42.80
CA ASP A 147 -12.01 -12.23 -42.34
C ASP A 147 -12.11 -11.04 -41.39
N GLU A 148 -10.97 -10.39 -41.03
CA GLU A 148 -10.93 -9.25 -40.11
C GLU A 148 -11.95 -8.15 -40.47
N ASN A 149 -11.97 -7.74 -41.73
CA ASN A 149 -12.90 -6.69 -42.19
C ASN A 149 -14.38 -7.11 -42.12
N LYS A 150 -14.67 -8.38 -42.29
CA LYS A 150 -16.04 -8.90 -42.14
C LYS A 150 -16.47 -8.91 -40.69
N VAL A 151 -15.56 -9.33 -39.80
CA VAL A 151 -15.79 -9.32 -38.34
C VAL A 151 -16.02 -7.90 -37.84
N ILE A 152 -15.14 -6.96 -38.21
CA ILE A 152 -15.28 -5.54 -37.84
C ILE A 152 -16.62 -4.99 -38.33
N ASN A 153 -16.98 -5.22 -39.60
CA ASN A 153 -18.21 -4.74 -40.19
C ASN A 153 -19.44 -5.34 -39.51
N ALA A 154 -19.41 -6.63 -39.16
CA ALA A 154 -20.49 -7.28 -38.44
C ALA A 154 -20.69 -6.71 -37.03
N ILE A 155 -19.60 -6.41 -36.32
CA ILE A 155 -19.64 -5.80 -34.98
C ILE A 155 -20.15 -4.34 -35.05
N GLU A 156 -19.65 -3.55 -36.00
CA GLU A 156 -20.03 -2.12 -36.14
C GLU A 156 -21.52 -1.93 -36.49
N HIS A 157 -22.12 -2.94 -37.08
CA HIS A 157 -23.54 -2.89 -37.52
C HIS A 157 -24.46 -3.78 -36.69
N ASP A 158 -24.00 -4.26 -35.52
CA ASP A 158 -24.76 -5.15 -34.61
C ASP A 158 -25.26 -6.45 -35.27
N ARG A 159 -24.56 -6.94 -36.32
CA ARG A 159 -24.92 -8.14 -37.06
C ARG A 159 -24.26 -9.40 -36.52
N TYR A 160 -24.51 -9.69 -35.25
CA TYR A 160 -23.86 -10.81 -34.54
C TYR A 160 -24.17 -12.21 -35.12
N ASP A 161 -25.23 -12.34 -35.86
CA ASP A 161 -25.55 -13.63 -36.50
C ASP A 161 -24.56 -13.97 -37.62
N GLU A 162 -24.01 -12.98 -38.30
CA GLU A 162 -22.98 -13.19 -39.33
C GLU A 162 -21.64 -13.62 -38.71
N LEU A 163 -21.37 -13.27 -37.45
CA LEU A 163 -20.17 -13.72 -36.75
C LEU A 163 -20.15 -15.23 -36.52
N LYS A 164 -21.31 -15.87 -36.38
CA LYS A 164 -21.43 -17.33 -36.21
C LYS A 164 -21.00 -18.11 -37.47
N GLU A 165 -21.09 -17.49 -38.64
CA GLU A 165 -20.67 -18.11 -39.91
C GLU A 165 -19.15 -17.97 -40.12
N ILE A 166 -18.53 -16.90 -39.52
CA ILE A 166 -17.11 -16.58 -39.66
C ILE A 166 -16.31 -17.32 -38.60
N MET A 167 -16.89 -17.56 -37.43
CA MET A 167 -16.23 -18.22 -36.31
C MET A 167 -16.54 -19.71 -36.31
N PRO A 168 -15.59 -20.59 -36.62
CA PRO A 168 -15.80 -22.01 -36.42
C PRO A 168 -16.02 -22.28 -34.93
N ILE A 169 -17.19 -22.81 -34.60
CA ILE A 169 -17.52 -23.33 -33.26
C ILE A 169 -16.84 -24.71 -33.20
N GLU A 170 -15.67 -24.80 -32.51
CA GLU A 170 -15.15 -26.08 -32.05
C GLU A 170 -15.78 -26.50 -30.71
#